data_4027cf64de3ee9974316a503dda856d3
#
_entry.id   4027cf64de3ee9974316a503dda856d3
#
_cell.length_a   1.000
_cell.length_b   1.000
_cell.length_c   1.000
_cell.angle_alpha   90.00
_cell.angle_beta   90.00
_cell.angle_gamma   90.00
#
_symmetry.space_group_name_H-M   'P 1'
#
loop_
_entity.id
_entity.type
_entity.pdbx_description
1 polymer ?
#
loop_
_entity_poly.entity_id
_entity_poly.type
_entity_poly.pdbx_seq_one_letter_code
_entity_poly.pdbx_strand_id
1 'polypeptide(L)'
;MAYDVKADIAAIVAAANAPDADPAARFALISTLSRYQEQLRQLAELKSAIDEHGAMRTMRDSYGKTVLIENPAVKTYAKITQQANATAGKLLKLYQQVKK
;
A
#
# COMPACT_ATOMS: atom_id res chain seq x y z
N MET A 1 -1.27 0.91 -19.05
CA MET A 1 -2.36 0.00 -18.65
C MET A 1 -2.57 0.07 -17.15
N ALA A 2 -3.79 0.21 -16.73
CA ALA A 2 -4.10 0.16 -15.30
C ALA A 2 -3.87 -1.27 -14.77
N TYR A 3 -3.13 -1.36 -13.70
CA TYR A 3 -2.88 -2.63 -13.01
C TYR A 3 -4.13 -3.01 -12.22
N ASP A 4 -4.72 -4.16 -12.53
CA ASP A 4 -5.91 -4.63 -11.82
C ASP A 4 -5.49 -5.41 -10.57
N VAL A 5 -5.39 -4.69 -9.47
CA VAL A 5 -4.94 -5.23 -8.19
C VAL A 5 -5.89 -6.31 -7.67
N LYS A 6 -7.20 -6.16 -7.88
CA LYS A 6 -8.19 -7.12 -7.39
C LYS A 6 -8.07 -8.47 -8.08
N ALA A 7 -7.92 -8.47 -9.41
CA ALA A 7 -7.75 -9.68 -10.18
C ALA A 7 -6.45 -10.39 -9.79
N ASP A 8 -5.38 -9.62 -9.59
CA ASP A 8 -4.07 -10.16 -9.21
C ASP A 8 -4.09 -10.73 -7.79
N ILE A 9 -4.77 -10.09 -6.86
CA ILE A 9 -4.92 -10.61 -5.49
C ILE A 9 -5.62 -11.96 -5.52
N ALA A 10 -6.70 -12.11 -6.28
CA ALA A 10 -7.41 -13.38 -6.40
C ALA A 10 -6.50 -14.48 -6.96
N ALA A 11 -5.72 -14.17 -8.00
CA ALA A 11 -4.76 -15.11 -8.59
C ALA A 11 -3.67 -15.50 -7.60
N ILE A 12 -3.16 -14.54 -6.82
CA ILE A 12 -2.14 -14.79 -5.81
C ILE A 12 -2.67 -15.68 -4.68
N VAL A 13 -3.88 -15.42 -4.21
CA VAL A 13 -4.52 -16.26 -3.19
C VAL A 13 -4.69 -17.70 -3.70
N ALA A 14 -5.14 -17.86 -4.94
CA ALA A 14 -5.30 -19.17 -5.55
C ALA A 14 -3.97 -19.92 -5.65
N ALA A 15 -2.90 -19.23 -6.05
CA ALA A 15 -1.56 -19.81 -6.13
C ALA A 15 -1.04 -20.24 -4.76
N ALA A 16 -1.26 -19.41 -3.74
CA ALA A 16 -0.84 -19.71 -2.37
C ALA A 16 -1.56 -20.92 -1.78
N ASN A 17 -2.79 -21.19 -2.23
CA ASN A 17 -3.60 -22.31 -1.77
C ASN A 17 -3.46 -23.56 -2.65
N ALA A 18 -2.60 -23.55 -3.66
CA ALA A 18 -2.36 -24.70 -4.52
C ALA A 18 -1.80 -25.88 -3.70
N PRO A 19 -2.30 -27.12 -3.89
CA PRO A 19 -1.88 -28.28 -3.08
C PRO A 19 -0.39 -28.60 -3.18
N ASP A 20 0.23 -28.26 -4.31
CA ASP A 20 1.64 -28.54 -4.60
C ASP A 20 2.57 -27.37 -4.27
N ALA A 21 2.05 -26.29 -3.67
CA ALA A 21 2.87 -25.15 -3.31
C ALA A 21 3.82 -25.49 -2.17
N ASP A 22 5.08 -25.08 -2.30
CA ASP A 22 6.07 -25.21 -1.24
C ASP A 22 5.62 -24.43 0.01
N PRO A 23 5.62 -25.03 1.22
CA PRO A 23 5.14 -24.35 2.43
C PRO A 23 5.87 -23.04 2.74
N ALA A 24 7.19 -22.98 2.54
CA ALA A 24 7.97 -21.77 2.78
C ALA A 24 7.61 -20.67 1.79
N ALA A 25 7.47 -21.02 0.50
CA ALA A 25 7.07 -20.06 -0.53
C ALA A 25 5.64 -19.57 -0.29
N ARG A 26 4.75 -20.46 0.11
CA ARG A 26 3.36 -20.12 0.46
C ARG A 26 3.33 -19.11 1.62
N PHE A 27 4.08 -19.37 2.67
CA PHE A 27 4.14 -18.49 3.83
C PHE A 27 4.66 -17.11 3.44
N ALA A 28 5.74 -17.04 2.65
CA ALA A 28 6.30 -15.76 2.20
C ALA A 28 5.30 -14.99 1.34
N LEU A 29 4.59 -15.68 0.46
CA LEU A 29 3.59 -15.06 -0.41
C LEU A 29 2.42 -14.49 0.39
N ILE A 30 1.87 -15.27 1.32
CA ILE A 30 0.74 -14.84 2.16
C ILE A 30 1.15 -13.67 3.05
N SER A 31 2.31 -13.73 3.67
CA SER A 31 2.81 -12.66 4.55
C SER A 31 3.01 -11.35 3.77
N THR A 32 3.57 -11.44 2.57
CA THR A 32 3.81 -10.27 1.72
C THR A 32 2.48 -9.69 1.21
N LEU A 33 1.53 -10.55 0.85
CA LEU A 33 0.19 -10.12 0.43
C LEU A 33 -0.53 -9.40 1.57
N SER A 34 -0.46 -9.91 2.78
CA SER A 34 -1.08 -9.27 3.95
C SER A 34 -0.50 -7.88 4.20
N ARG A 35 0.83 -7.74 4.07
CA ARG A 35 1.50 -6.44 4.19
C ARG A 35 1.04 -5.47 3.11
N TYR A 36 0.94 -5.94 1.88
CA TYR A 36 0.49 -5.11 0.76
C TYR A 36 -0.94 -4.63 0.97
N GLN A 37 -1.84 -5.51 1.39
CA GLN A 37 -3.23 -5.16 1.67
C GLN A 37 -3.34 -4.12 2.79
N GLU A 38 -2.52 -4.25 3.84
CA GLU A 38 -2.48 -3.28 4.93
C GLU A 38 -1.97 -1.91 4.44
N GLN A 39 -0.96 -1.90 3.58
CA GLN A 39 -0.45 -0.66 2.99
C GLN A 39 -1.51 0.01 2.12
N LEU A 40 -2.27 -0.77 1.33
CA LEU A 40 -3.37 -0.23 0.52
C LEU A 40 -4.47 0.37 1.40
N ARG A 41 -4.78 -0.27 2.53
CA ARG A 41 -5.75 0.24 3.49
C ARG A 41 -5.29 1.58 4.07
N GLN A 42 -4.02 1.67 4.48
CA GLN A 42 -3.43 2.90 4.99
C GLN A 42 -3.47 4.01 3.95
N LEU A 43 -3.18 3.70 2.68
CA LEU A 43 -3.24 4.67 1.59
C LEU A 43 -4.66 5.19 1.39
N ALA A 44 -5.66 4.33 1.47
CA ALA A 44 -7.07 4.74 1.34
C ALA A 44 -7.47 5.70 2.46
N GLU A 45 -7.05 5.41 3.71
CA GLU A 45 -7.32 6.28 4.85
C GLU A 45 -6.62 7.65 4.71
N LEU A 46 -5.35 7.63 4.29
CA LEU A 46 -4.59 8.87 4.08
C LEU A 46 -5.18 9.71 2.95
N LYS A 47 -5.57 9.07 1.86
CA LYS A 47 -6.21 9.76 0.74
C LYS A 47 -7.52 10.41 1.18
N SER A 48 -8.32 9.71 1.98
CA SER A 48 -9.55 10.25 2.53
C SER A 48 -9.28 11.48 3.41
N ALA A 49 -8.25 11.43 4.23
CA ALA A 49 -7.85 12.55 5.07
C ALA A 49 -7.38 13.75 4.24
N ILE A 50 -6.62 13.50 3.16
CA ILE A 50 -6.17 14.56 2.26
C ILE A 50 -7.36 15.19 1.53
N ASP A 51 -8.30 14.37 1.04
CA ASP A 51 -9.49 14.83 0.34
C ASP A 51 -10.39 15.66 1.27
N GLU A 52 -10.46 15.28 2.54
CA GLU A 52 -11.29 15.98 3.55
C GLU A 52 -10.66 17.29 3.99
N HIS A 53 -9.34 17.32 4.24
CA HIS A 53 -8.65 18.48 4.85
C HIS A 53 -7.79 19.23 3.87
N GLY A 54 -7.60 18.75 2.64
CA GLY A 54 -6.76 19.35 1.62
C GLY A 54 -5.27 19.05 1.80
N ALA A 55 -4.49 19.28 0.75
CA ALA A 55 -3.04 19.07 0.75
C ALA A 55 -2.30 20.10 1.60
N MET A 56 -2.88 21.30 1.72
CA MET A 56 -2.35 22.40 2.52
C MET A 56 -3.42 22.83 3.53
N ARG A 57 -3.00 23.23 4.69
CA ARG A 57 -3.93 23.74 5.70
C ARG A 57 -3.36 25.00 6.35
N THR A 58 -4.26 25.84 6.87
CA THR A 58 -3.85 27.03 7.61
C THR A 58 -3.69 26.71 9.09
N MET A 59 -2.74 27.38 9.71
CA MET A 59 -2.44 27.22 11.13
C MET A 59 -1.98 28.60 11.66
N ARG A 60 -2.29 28.90 12.91
CA ARG A 60 -1.77 30.12 13.55
C ARG A 60 -0.41 29.83 14.17
N ASP A 61 0.55 30.71 13.88
CA ASP A 61 1.85 30.64 14.53
C ASP A 61 1.80 31.24 15.94
N SER A 62 2.95 31.24 16.62
CA SER A 62 3.07 31.77 17.98
C SER A 62 2.80 33.30 18.09
N TYR A 63 2.81 34.00 16.97
CA TYR A 63 2.52 35.42 16.88
C TYR A 63 1.08 35.72 16.44
N GLY A 64 0.26 34.68 16.32
CA GLY A 64 -1.12 34.82 15.89
C GLY A 64 -1.31 35.02 14.40
N LYS A 65 -0.25 34.91 13.59
CA LYS A 65 -0.35 35.02 12.14
C LYS A 65 -0.84 33.70 11.55
N THR A 66 -1.69 33.78 10.54
CA THR A 66 -2.12 32.63 9.77
C THR A 66 -1.02 32.22 8.80
N VAL A 67 -0.55 30.97 8.91
CA VAL A 67 0.45 30.41 8.01
C VAL A 67 -0.14 29.20 7.30
N LEU A 68 0.30 28.98 6.07
CA LEU A 68 -0.11 27.83 5.27
C LEU A 68 0.95 26.73 5.46
N ILE A 69 0.51 25.56 5.90
CA ILE A 69 1.39 24.40 6.10
C ILE A 69 0.90 23.22 5.29
N GLU A 70 1.83 22.36 4.91
CA GLU A 70 1.50 21.12 4.24
C GLU A 70 0.77 20.18 5.21
N ASN A 71 -0.31 19.54 4.74
CA ASN A 71 -0.97 18.49 5.50
C ASN A 71 0.01 17.32 5.68
N PRO A 72 0.34 16.91 6.92
CA PRO A 72 1.28 15.82 7.17
C PRO A 72 0.90 14.51 6.46
N ALA A 73 -0.38 14.29 6.20
CA ALA A 73 -0.85 13.10 5.48
C ALA A 73 -0.27 13.02 4.06
N VAL A 74 0.08 14.15 3.42
CA VAL A 74 0.67 14.17 2.08
C VAL A 74 2.02 13.48 2.06
N LYS A 75 2.91 13.81 3.01
CA LYS A 75 4.23 13.16 3.11
C LYS A 75 4.11 11.69 3.46
N THR A 76 3.24 11.36 4.41
CA THR A 76 3.01 9.98 4.81
C THR A 76 2.45 9.16 3.64
N TYR A 77 1.51 9.74 2.87
CA TYR A 77 0.96 9.10 1.69
C TYR A 77 2.05 8.76 0.68
N ALA A 78 2.94 9.72 0.37
CA ALA A 78 4.04 9.50 -0.56
C ALA A 78 4.98 8.39 -0.08
N LYS A 79 5.32 8.39 1.22
CA LYS A 79 6.18 7.36 1.81
C LYS A 79 5.55 5.98 1.73
N ILE A 80 4.27 5.85 2.11
CA ILE A 80 3.57 4.56 2.06
C ILE A 80 3.41 4.11 0.60
N THR A 81 3.19 5.03 -0.35
CA THR A 81 3.13 4.70 -1.77
C THR A 81 4.43 4.05 -2.24
N GLN A 82 5.58 4.60 -1.87
CA GLN A 82 6.88 4.00 -2.19
C GLN A 82 7.03 2.61 -1.59
N GLN A 83 6.64 2.46 -0.31
CA GLN A 83 6.69 1.17 0.37
C GLN A 83 5.76 0.15 -0.28
N ALA A 84 4.54 0.56 -0.66
CA ALA A 84 3.58 -0.32 -1.32
C ALA A 84 4.09 -0.76 -2.71
N ASN A 85 4.72 0.14 -3.46
CA ASN A 85 5.30 -0.20 -4.75
C ASN A 85 6.42 -1.23 -4.61
N ALA A 86 7.28 -1.08 -3.59
CA ALA A 86 8.34 -2.07 -3.31
C ALA A 86 7.73 -3.42 -2.90
N THR A 87 6.70 -3.41 -2.07
CA THR A 87 5.99 -4.62 -1.65
C THR A 87 5.33 -5.31 -2.85
N ALA A 88 4.72 -4.55 -3.75
CA ALA A 88 4.10 -5.09 -4.96
C ALA A 88 5.12 -5.80 -5.85
N GLY A 89 6.31 -5.22 -6.02
CA GLY A 89 7.39 -5.84 -6.77
C GLY A 89 7.84 -7.15 -6.16
N LYS A 90 8.00 -7.19 -4.84
CA LYS A 90 8.36 -8.41 -4.12
C LYS A 90 7.26 -9.47 -4.23
N LEU A 91 6.00 -9.04 -4.09
CA LEU A 91 4.85 -9.92 -4.19
C LEU A 91 4.79 -10.59 -5.58
N LEU A 92 5.02 -9.82 -6.64
CA LEU A 92 5.04 -10.34 -7.99
C LEU A 92 6.14 -11.39 -8.18
N LYS A 93 7.34 -11.17 -7.66
CA LYS A 93 8.43 -12.13 -7.73
C LYS A 93 8.07 -13.42 -7.01
N LEU A 94 7.52 -13.33 -5.82
CA LEU A 94 7.09 -14.49 -5.05
C LEU A 94 5.99 -15.27 -5.76
N TYR A 95 5.03 -14.56 -6.33
CA TYR A 95 3.95 -15.17 -7.11
C TYR A 95 4.50 -15.95 -8.31
N GLN A 96 5.45 -15.38 -9.03
CA GLN A 96 6.08 -16.06 -10.18
C GLN A 96 6.83 -17.32 -9.75
N GLN A 97 7.47 -17.31 -8.57
CA GLN A 97 8.15 -18.49 -8.03
C GLN A 97 7.17 -19.61 -7.69
N VAL A 98 6.04 -19.27 -7.08
CA VAL A 98 5.02 -20.26 -6.71
C VAL A 98 4.32 -20.82 -7.93
N LYS A 99 4.11 -19.99 -8.96
CA LYS A 99 3.37 -20.37 -10.16
C LYS A 99 4.11 -21.40 -11.04
N LYS A 100 5.40 -21.56 -10.92
CA LYS A 100 6.20 -22.47 -11.74
C LYS A 100 5.85 -23.95 -11.53
#